data_185e97dd2ba056ee798796de21063a3b
#
_entry.id   185e97dd2ba056ee798796de21063a3b
#
_cell.length_a   1.000
_cell.length_b   1.000
_cell.length_c   1.000
_cell.angle_alpha   90.00
_cell.angle_beta   90.00
_cell.angle_gamma   90.00
#
_symmetry.space_group_name_H-M   'P 1'
#
loop_
_entity.id
_entity.type
_entity.pdbx_description
1 polymer ?
#
loop_
_entity_poly.entity_id
_entity_poly.type
_entity_poly.pdbx_seq_one_letter_code
_entity_poly.pdbx_strand_id
1 'polypeptide(L)'
;LPRAGSTLLQRLLMGHPQIGTCGEPWLALPIAYLLRENGVITEYGARSAGCSIRQFASELPGGVDEFWKQSAAYLSGLYASKAPDGVELFVDKTPRYYKILPELRQMFPEAPIVLLVRNPLAVFASMLNFVKGDLRYMPMWKNDWMDGHCKIAEALSTFPNFSLVRYE
;
A
#
# COMPACT_ATOMS: atom_id res chain seq x y z
N LEU A 1 -5.86 0.00 -7.02
CA LEU A 1 -5.47 1.25 -7.70
C LEU A 1 -6.37 2.39 -7.28
N PRO A 2 -5.88 3.66 -7.33
CA PRO A 2 -6.75 4.83 -7.23
C PRO A 2 -7.87 4.76 -8.28
N ARG A 3 -9.08 5.18 -7.90
CA ARG A 3 -10.29 5.19 -8.75
C ARG A 3 -10.79 3.82 -9.25
N ALA A 4 -10.23 2.72 -8.76
CA ALA A 4 -10.70 1.37 -9.06
C ALA A 4 -11.90 0.92 -8.22
N GLY A 5 -12.42 1.75 -7.30
CA GLY A 5 -13.55 1.41 -6.43
C GLY A 5 -13.16 0.95 -5.02
N SER A 6 -11.91 1.17 -4.60
CA SER A 6 -11.41 0.75 -3.28
C SER A 6 -12.20 1.30 -2.09
N THR A 7 -12.78 2.49 -2.21
CA THR A 7 -13.66 3.06 -1.18
C THR A 7 -14.99 2.31 -1.07
N LEU A 8 -15.55 1.83 -2.18
CA LEU A 8 -16.74 1.00 -2.17
C LEU A 8 -16.45 -0.34 -1.48
N LEU A 9 -15.37 -1.02 -1.91
CA LEU A 9 -14.96 -2.27 -1.30
C LEU A 9 -14.72 -2.12 0.20
N GLN A 10 -14.03 -1.06 0.62
CA GLN A 10 -13.82 -0.74 2.03
C GLN A 10 -15.14 -0.63 2.81
N ARG A 11 -16.11 0.10 2.26
CA ARG A 11 -17.45 0.27 2.90
C ARG A 11 -18.22 -1.05 2.99
N LEU A 12 -18.11 -1.91 1.98
CA LEU A 12 -18.71 -3.24 2.02
C LEU A 12 -18.10 -4.10 3.13
N LEU A 13 -16.79 -4.09 3.26
CA LEU A 13 -16.08 -4.82 4.33
C LEU A 13 -16.46 -4.30 5.72
N MET A 14 -16.60 -2.98 5.89
CA MET A 14 -17.05 -2.35 7.15
C MET A 14 -18.49 -2.74 7.56
N GLY A 15 -19.28 -3.33 6.67
CA GLY A 15 -20.57 -3.91 7.02
C GLY A 15 -20.47 -5.11 7.97
N HIS A 16 -19.28 -5.70 8.11
CA HIS A 16 -19.03 -6.77 9.07
C HIS A 16 -18.60 -6.19 10.43
N PRO A 17 -19.24 -6.60 11.54
CA PRO A 17 -19.04 -5.97 12.85
C PRO A 17 -17.61 -6.15 13.41
N GLN A 18 -16.90 -7.17 12.97
CA GLN A 18 -15.52 -7.46 13.41
C GLN A 18 -14.45 -6.81 12.51
N ILE A 19 -14.84 -6.05 11.49
CA ILE A 19 -13.90 -5.39 10.59
C ILE A 19 -13.85 -3.89 10.88
N GLY A 20 -12.68 -3.43 11.33
CA GLY A 20 -12.37 -2.01 11.48
C GLY A 20 -11.53 -1.48 10.32
N THR A 21 -11.62 -0.19 10.10
CA THR A 21 -10.78 0.51 9.11
C THR A 21 -10.72 2.00 9.43
N CYS A 22 -9.85 2.70 8.74
CA CYS A 22 -9.82 4.18 8.74
C CYS A 22 -9.76 4.68 7.29
N GLY A 23 -9.70 5.98 7.10
CA GLY A 23 -9.31 6.55 5.81
C GLY A 23 -7.96 6.00 5.34
N GLU A 24 -7.47 6.48 4.23
CA GLU A 24 -6.18 6.02 3.68
C GLU A 24 -5.02 6.46 4.59
N PRO A 25 -4.42 5.59 5.42
CA PRO A 25 -3.42 6.01 6.40
C PRO A 25 -2.03 6.24 5.79
N TRP A 26 -1.73 5.63 4.65
CA TRP A 26 -0.45 5.73 3.91
C TRP A 26 0.80 5.29 4.71
N LEU A 27 0.63 4.65 5.86
CA LEU A 27 1.71 4.40 6.83
C LEU A 27 2.79 3.44 6.32
N ALA A 28 2.42 2.38 5.61
CA ALA A 28 3.40 1.40 5.13
C ALA A 28 4.25 1.92 3.96
N LEU A 29 3.77 2.90 3.17
CA LEU A 29 4.53 3.46 2.04
C LEU A 29 5.88 4.06 2.47
N PRO A 30 5.96 5.04 3.38
CA PRO A 30 7.23 5.63 3.78
C PRO A 30 8.17 4.58 4.38
N ILE A 31 7.66 3.63 5.16
CA ILE A 31 8.48 2.57 5.77
C ILE A 31 9.11 1.68 4.70
N ALA A 32 8.31 1.24 3.71
CA ALA A 32 8.84 0.44 2.60
C ALA A 32 9.88 1.20 1.78
N TYR A 33 9.71 2.51 1.63
CA TYR A 33 10.66 3.34 0.89
C TYR A 33 11.97 3.60 1.63
N LEU A 34 12.05 3.44 2.96
CA LEU A 34 13.31 3.62 3.72
C LEU A 34 14.46 2.75 3.21
N LEU A 35 14.18 1.54 2.76
CA LEU A 35 15.20 0.61 2.25
C LEU A 35 15.45 0.73 0.74
N ARG A 36 14.69 1.54 0.01
CA ARG A 36 14.91 1.78 -1.42
C ARG A 36 16.05 2.78 -1.65
N GLU A 37 16.79 2.61 -2.74
CA GLU A 37 17.98 3.42 -3.04
C GLU A 37 17.71 4.94 -3.02
N ASN A 38 16.60 5.38 -3.59
CA ASN A 38 16.18 6.78 -3.62
C ASN A 38 14.85 7.00 -2.87
N GLY A 39 14.59 6.20 -1.85
CA GLY A 39 13.32 6.22 -1.13
C GLY A 39 13.21 7.30 -0.06
N VAL A 40 14.34 7.82 0.41
CA VAL A 40 14.40 8.87 1.44
C VAL A 40 14.60 10.21 0.77
N ILE A 41 13.70 11.16 1.03
CA ILE A 41 13.80 12.55 0.58
C ILE A 41 13.76 13.44 1.81
N THR A 42 14.88 14.07 2.14
CA THR A 42 15.00 14.90 3.35
C THR A 42 15.89 16.10 3.09
N GLU A 43 15.70 17.18 3.85
CA GLU A 43 16.53 18.38 3.82
C GLU A 43 17.89 18.18 4.50
N TYR A 44 18.03 17.18 5.40
CA TYR A 44 19.25 16.90 6.15
C TYR A 44 20.18 15.87 5.49
N GLY A 45 20.09 15.65 4.18
CA GLY A 45 20.99 14.76 3.44
C GLY A 45 20.38 13.40 3.09
N ALA A 46 19.41 13.39 2.18
CA ALA A 46 18.66 12.22 1.75
C ALA A 46 19.50 11.00 1.39
N ARG A 47 20.62 11.20 0.64
CA ARG A 47 21.51 10.11 0.23
C ARG A 47 22.20 9.46 1.44
N SER A 48 22.76 10.27 2.34
CA SER A 48 23.44 9.77 3.56
C SER A 48 22.45 9.06 4.48
N ALA A 49 21.27 9.65 4.71
CA ALA A 49 20.24 9.03 5.51
C ALA A 49 19.78 7.68 4.93
N GLY A 50 19.52 7.61 3.63
CA GLY A 50 19.14 6.35 2.97
C GLY A 50 20.24 5.28 3.04
N CYS A 51 21.51 5.64 2.85
CA CYS A 51 22.63 4.71 3.03
C CYS A 51 22.72 4.19 4.46
N SER A 52 22.66 5.08 5.45
CA SER A 52 22.76 4.70 6.87
C SER A 52 21.62 3.82 7.33
N ILE A 53 20.38 4.10 6.90
CA ILE A 53 19.22 3.27 7.23
C ILE A 53 19.37 1.86 6.65
N ARG A 54 19.77 1.72 5.39
CA ARG A 54 19.98 0.40 4.78
C ARG A 54 21.12 -0.36 5.45
N GLN A 55 22.22 0.31 5.76
CA GLN A 55 23.33 -0.29 6.50
C GLN A 55 22.85 -0.78 7.88
N PHE A 56 22.20 0.06 8.66
CA PHE A 56 21.64 -0.31 9.96
C PHE A 56 20.72 -1.54 9.86
N ALA A 57 19.80 -1.54 8.89
CA ALA A 57 18.90 -2.66 8.67
C ALA A 57 19.63 -3.96 8.34
N SER A 58 20.72 -3.91 7.54
CA SER A 58 21.51 -5.09 7.20
C SER A 58 22.36 -5.61 8.37
N GLU A 59 22.69 -4.78 9.34
CA GLU A 59 23.49 -5.11 10.53
C GLU A 59 22.65 -5.60 11.72
N LEU A 60 21.30 -5.56 11.63
CA LEU A 60 20.45 -6.16 12.65
C LEU A 60 20.72 -7.68 12.77
N PRO A 61 20.53 -8.30 13.94
CA PRO A 61 20.76 -9.75 14.13
C PRO A 61 20.03 -10.65 13.13
N GLY A 62 18.83 -10.25 12.71
CA GLY A 62 18.05 -10.91 11.65
C GLY A 62 18.12 -10.21 10.29
N GLY A 63 19.05 -9.24 10.12
CA GLY A 63 19.18 -8.48 8.87
C GLY A 63 17.92 -7.69 8.50
N VAL A 64 17.70 -7.54 7.21
CA VAL A 64 16.54 -6.83 6.63
C VAL A 64 15.21 -7.48 7.04
N ASP A 65 15.17 -8.79 7.26
CA ASP A 65 13.94 -9.47 7.70
C ASP A 65 13.52 -9.01 9.10
N GLU A 66 14.47 -8.80 10.00
CA GLU A 66 14.18 -8.21 11.32
C GLU A 66 13.66 -6.78 11.20
N PHE A 67 14.20 -5.98 10.28
CA PHE A 67 13.69 -4.65 10.01
C PHE A 67 12.21 -4.69 9.59
N TRP A 68 11.82 -5.59 8.69
CA TRP A 68 10.43 -5.74 8.26
C TRP A 68 9.52 -6.23 9.39
N LYS A 69 9.98 -7.17 10.19
CA LYS A 69 9.25 -7.67 11.36
C LYS A 69 8.97 -6.58 12.39
N GLN A 70 9.97 -5.77 12.72
CA GLN A 70 9.80 -4.65 13.65
C GLN A 70 8.92 -3.55 13.07
N SER A 71 9.01 -3.29 11.77
CA SER A 71 8.13 -2.37 11.06
C SER A 71 6.67 -2.84 11.09
N ALA A 72 6.43 -4.13 10.90
CA ALA A 72 5.10 -4.72 11.01
C ALA A 72 4.54 -4.62 12.43
N ALA A 73 5.34 -4.87 13.46
CA ALA A 73 4.94 -4.72 14.85
C ALA A 73 4.54 -3.27 15.18
N TYR A 74 5.32 -2.29 14.71
CA TYR A 74 5.02 -0.87 14.86
C TYR A 74 3.68 -0.50 14.20
N LEU A 75 3.48 -0.89 12.93
CA LEU A 75 2.23 -0.62 12.21
C LEU A 75 1.04 -1.30 12.86
N SER A 76 1.19 -2.56 13.28
CA SER A 76 0.14 -3.32 13.97
C SER A 76 -0.26 -2.65 15.28
N GLY A 77 0.70 -2.12 16.05
CA GLY A 77 0.43 -1.36 17.26
C GLY A 77 -0.40 -0.09 16.98
N LEU A 78 -0.08 0.65 15.91
CA LEU A 78 -0.85 1.83 15.51
C LEU A 78 -2.27 1.46 15.06
N TYR A 79 -2.42 0.38 14.29
CA TYR A 79 -3.74 -0.09 13.86
C TYR A 79 -4.59 -0.56 15.04
N ALA A 80 -4.00 -1.31 15.97
CA ALA A 80 -4.69 -1.74 17.20
C ALA A 80 -5.15 -0.55 18.05
N SER A 81 -4.31 0.50 18.18
CA SER A 81 -4.68 1.72 18.89
C SER A 81 -5.80 2.52 18.23
N LYS A 82 -6.06 2.28 16.94
CA LYS A 82 -7.12 2.93 16.16
C LYS A 82 -8.39 2.07 16.04
N ALA A 83 -8.27 0.76 16.23
CA ALA A 83 -9.36 -0.17 16.08
C ALA A 83 -10.40 0.06 17.20
N PRO A 84 -11.71 0.10 16.88
CA PRO A 84 -12.76 0.04 17.89
C PRO A 84 -12.75 -1.27 18.68
N ASP A 85 -13.36 -1.28 19.86
CA ASP A 85 -13.54 -2.50 20.65
C ASP A 85 -14.32 -3.57 19.86
N GLY A 86 -13.90 -4.83 19.98
CA GLY A 86 -14.52 -5.96 19.31
C GLY A 86 -14.11 -6.17 17.85
N VAL A 87 -13.20 -5.35 17.32
CA VAL A 87 -12.62 -5.54 15.98
C VAL A 87 -11.55 -6.63 16.02
N GLU A 88 -11.68 -7.62 15.16
CA GLU A 88 -10.70 -8.70 14.99
C GLU A 88 -9.75 -8.46 13.80
N LEU A 89 -10.25 -7.79 12.76
CA LEU A 89 -9.50 -7.46 11.56
C LEU A 89 -9.50 -5.96 11.30
N PHE A 90 -8.32 -5.38 11.15
CA PHE A 90 -8.18 -3.97 10.76
C PHE A 90 -7.73 -3.88 9.30
N VAL A 91 -8.53 -3.21 8.47
CA VAL A 91 -8.24 -3.04 7.04
C VAL A 91 -7.56 -1.69 6.79
N ASP A 92 -6.30 -1.73 6.39
CA ASP A 92 -5.63 -0.58 5.78
C ASP A 92 -5.92 -0.56 4.27
N LYS A 93 -6.69 0.44 3.83
CA LYS A 93 -7.01 0.64 2.42
C LYS A 93 -6.24 1.85 1.88
N THR A 94 -5.08 1.62 1.33
CA THR A 94 -4.28 2.63 0.63
C THR A 94 -4.09 2.21 -0.83
N PRO A 95 -4.77 2.85 -1.79
CA PRO A 95 -4.80 2.40 -3.20
C PRO A 95 -3.42 2.35 -3.86
N ARG A 96 -2.44 3.11 -3.37
CA ARG A 96 -1.06 3.12 -3.88
C ARG A 96 -0.15 2.05 -3.30
N TYR A 97 -0.65 1.15 -2.47
CA TYR A 97 0.13 0.02 -1.98
C TYR A 97 0.56 -0.97 -3.08
N TYR A 98 0.00 -0.88 -4.28
CA TYR A 98 0.52 -1.60 -5.45
C TYR A 98 2.01 -1.31 -5.72
N LYS A 99 2.54 -0.21 -5.20
CA LYS A 99 3.96 0.17 -5.33
C LYS A 99 4.89 -0.61 -4.41
N ILE A 100 4.37 -1.24 -3.36
CA ILE A 100 5.12 -1.89 -2.28
C ILE A 100 4.59 -3.28 -1.94
N LEU A 101 3.98 -3.97 -2.89
CA LEU A 101 3.39 -5.30 -2.65
C LEU A 101 4.41 -6.34 -2.14
N PRO A 102 5.66 -6.39 -2.65
CA PRO A 102 6.69 -7.26 -2.10
C PRO A 102 7.02 -6.94 -0.64
N GLU A 103 7.23 -5.67 -0.32
CA GLU A 103 7.55 -5.23 1.04
C GLU A 103 6.37 -5.47 2.01
N LEU A 104 5.12 -5.28 1.55
CA LEU A 104 3.95 -5.63 2.35
C LEU A 104 3.91 -7.12 2.68
N ARG A 105 4.26 -7.99 1.74
CA ARG A 105 4.31 -9.43 1.98
C ARG A 105 5.43 -9.80 2.95
N GLN A 106 6.56 -9.10 2.91
CA GLN A 106 7.65 -9.28 3.89
C GLN A 106 7.25 -8.82 5.29
N MET A 107 6.58 -7.67 5.40
CA MET A 107 6.07 -7.17 6.68
C MET A 107 4.94 -8.04 7.24
N PHE A 108 4.02 -8.48 6.39
CA PHE A 108 2.81 -9.18 6.79
C PHE A 108 2.64 -10.49 5.99
N PRO A 109 3.44 -11.52 6.27
CA PRO A 109 3.44 -12.75 5.48
C PRO A 109 2.10 -13.49 5.50
N GLU A 110 1.35 -13.40 6.61
CA GLU A 110 0.08 -14.11 6.79
C GLU A 110 -1.15 -13.22 6.55
N ALA A 111 -0.98 -11.90 6.40
CA ALA A 111 -2.12 -11.03 6.21
C ALA A 111 -2.80 -11.25 4.84
N PRO A 112 -4.13 -11.34 4.79
CA PRO A 112 -4.84 -11.37 3.52
C PRO A 112 -4.67 -10.04 2.79
N ILE A 113 -4.24 -10.11 1.53
CA ILE A 113 -4.07 -8.94 0.67
C ILE A 113 -5.08 -9.04 -0.47
N VAL A 114 -5.98 -8.07 -0.55
CA VAL A 114 -6.98 -7.98 -1.61
C VAL A 114 -6.53 -6.96 -2.66
N LEU A 115 -6.36 -7.43 -3.88
CA LEU A 115 -6.02 -6.62 -5.05
C LEU A 115 -7.29 -6.32 -5.85
N LEU A 116 -7.71 -5.07 -5.83
CA LEU A 116 -8.89 -4.61 -6.56
C LEU A 116 -8.48 -4.06 -7.93
N VAL A 117 -9.04 -4.63 -8.97
CA VAL A 117 -8.87 -4.18 -10.35
C VAL A 117 -10.19 -3.70 -10.94
N ARG A 118 -10.09 -2.83 -11.91
CA ARG A 118 -11.20 -2.28 -12.68
C ARG A 118 -10.74 -2.09 -14.12
N ASN A 119 -11.67 -2.10 -15.08
CA ASN A 119 -11.36 -1.79 -16.48
C ASN A 119 -10.51 -0.51 -16.56
N PRO A 120 -9.31 -0.54 -17.18
CA PRO A 120 -8.40 0.60 -17.22
C PRO A 120 -9.01 1.87 -17.84
N LEU A 121 -9.87 1.73 -18.83
CA LEU A 121 -10.59 2.86 -19.45
C LEU A 121 -11.59 3.48 -18.46
N ALA A 122 -12.27 2.66 -17.66
CA ALA A 122 -13.18 3.15 -16.63
C ALA A 122 -12.43 3.85 -15.49
N VAL A 123 -11.23 3.36 -15.12
CA VAL A 123 -10.32 4.04 -14.17
C VAL A 123 -9.91 5.40 -14.74
N PHE A 124 -9.46 5.44 -15.99
CA PHE A 124 -9.05 6.69 -16.67
C PHE A 124 -10.20 7.71 -16.74
N ALA A 125 -11.39 7.29 -17.16
CA ALA A 125 -12.57 8.15 -17.18
C ALA A 125 -12.91 8.69 -15.77
N SER A 126 -12.78 7.85 -14.73
CA SER A 126 -12.99 8.29 -13.34
C SER A 126 -11.92 9.28 -12.85
N MET A 127 -10.68 9.15 -13.32
CA MET A 127 -9.61 10.13 -13.06
C MET A 127 -9.91 11.47 -13.74
N LEU A 128 -10.31 11.45 -15.00
CA LEU A 128 -10.72 12.67 -15.73
C LEU A 128 -11.88 13.37 -15.05
N ASN A 129 -12.91 12.64 -14.63
CA ASN A 129 -14.05 13.23 -13.93
C ASN A 129 -13.62 13.86 -12.60
N PHE A 130 -12.69 13.24 -11.87
CA PHE A 130 -12.20 13.79 -10.60
C PHE A 130 -11.51 15.14 -10.78
N VAL A 131 -10.75 15.32 -11.87
CA VAL A 131 -10.09 16.60 -12.19
C VAL A 131 -10.98 17.50 -13.07
N LYS A 132 -12.27 17.23 -13.18
CA LYS A 132 -13.26 18.00 -13.95
C LYS A 132 -12.83 18.20 -15.42
N GLY A 133 -12.18 17.20 -16.01
CA GLY A 133 -11.67 17.23 -17.39
C GLY A 133 -10.37 18.01 -17.58
N ASP A 134 -9.77 18.56 -16.53
CA ASP A 134 -8.51 19.30 -16.65
C ASP A 134 -7.31 18.36 -16.79
N LEU A 135 -6.86 18.17 -18.02
CA LEU A 135 -5.76 17.27 -18.37
C LEU A 135 -4.41 17.66 -17.75
N ARG A 136 -4.24 18.89 -17.29
CA ARG A 136 -2.99 19.32 -16.63
C ARG A 136 -2.68 18.54 -15.35
N TYR A 137 -3.70 17.95 -14.72
CA TYR A 137 -3.55 17.12 -13.53
C TYR A 137 -3.28 15.64 -13.84
N MET A 138 -3.43 15.18 -15.08
CA MET A 138 -3.23 13.79 -15.45
C MET A 138 -1.81 13.26 -15.21
N PRO A 139 -0.74 14.05 -15.37
CA PRO A 139 0.63 13.58 -15.09
C PRO A 139 0.82 13.04 -13.68
N MET A 140 0.09 13.56 -12.68
CA MET A 140 0.18 13.06 -11.30
C MET A 140 -0.29 11.60 -11.12
N TRP A 141 -1.11 11.10 -12.05
CA TRP A 141 -1.65 9.74 -12.04
C TRP A 141 -1.11 8.83 -13.14
N LYS A 142 -0.13 9.35 -13.92
CA LYS A 142 0.47 8.58 -15.02
C LYS A 142 0.91 7.19 -14.56
N ASN A 143 1.69 7.12 -13.49
CA ASN A 143 2.19 5.85 -12.97
C ASN A 143 1.08 4.97 -12.38
N ASP A 144 0.08 5.58 -11.71
CA ASP A 144 -1.05 4.82 -11.16
C ASP A 144 -1.84 4.12 -12.28
N TRP A 145 -2.03 4.78 -13.42
CA TRP A 145 -2.78 4.24 -14.53
C TRP A 145 -1.95 3.30 -15.42
N MET A 146 -0.70 3.67 -15.74
CA MET A 146 0.15 2.89 -16.66
C MET A 146 0.79 1.70 -15.97
N ASP A 147 1.42 1.90 -14.80
CA ASP A 147 2.23 0.85 -14.16
C ASP A 147 1.42 0.01 -13.17
N GLY A 148 0.35 0.57 -12.62
CA GLY A 148 -0.37 -0.05 -11.51
C GLY A 148 -0.97 -1.41 -11.87
N HIS A 149 -1.54 -1.57 -13.06
CA HIS A 149 -2.11 -2.86 -13.51
C HIS A 149 -1.01 -3.90 -13.74
N CYS A 150 0.13 -3.50 -14.31
CA CYS A 150 1.28 -4.40 -14.53
C CYS A 150 1.84 -4.91 -13.20
N LYS A 151 2.02 -4.02 -12.22
CA LYS A 151 2.50 -4.40 -10.88
C LYS A 151 1.54 -5.30 -10.13
N ILE A 152 0.24 -5.10 -10.28
CA ILE A 152 -0.77 -6.00 -9.71
C ILE A 152 -0.70 -7.37 -10.39
N ALA A 153 -0.59 -7.44 -11.71
CA ALA A 153 -0.46 -8.69 -12.45
C ALA A 153 0.81 -9.46 -12.06
N GLU A 154 1.93 -8.77 -11.95
CA GLU A 154 3.20 -9.32 -11.47
C GLU A 154 3.07 -9.88 -10.05
N ALA A 155 2.47 -9.13 -9.13
CA ALA A 155 2.27 -9.58 -7.76
C ALA A 155 1.37 -10.82 -7.68
N LEU A 156 0.31 -10.90 -8.48
CA LEU A 156 -0.57 -12.08 -8.54
C LEU A 156 0.17 -13.33 -9.06
N SER A 157 1.12 -13.17 -9.97
CA SER A 157 1.93 -14.29 -10.46
C SER A 157 3.00 -14.74 -9.47
N THR A 158 3.46 -13.81 -8.61
CA THR A 158 4.57 -14.06 -7.67
C THR A 158 4.08 -14.55 -6.30
N PHE A 159 2.93 -14.06 -5.84
CA PHE A 159 2.42 -14.32 -4.49
C PHE A 159 1.07 -15.07 -4.53
N PRO A 160 1.03 -16.38 -4.21
CA PRO A 160 -0.19 -17.19 -4.35
C PRO A 160 -1.33 -16.78 -3.39
N ASN A 161 -1.01 -16.10 -2.29
CA ASN A 161 -1.99 -15.72 -1.25
C ASN A 161 -2.60 -14.33 -1.45
N PHE A 162 -2.47 -13.74 -2.66
CA PHE A 162 -3.16 -12.50 -3.01
C PHE A 162 -4.51 -12.82 -3.62
N SER A 163 -5.56 -12.17 -3.13
CA SER A 163 -6.93 -12.31 -3.64
C SER A 163 -7.24 -11.22 -4.65
N LEU A 164 -7.70 -11.63 -5.83
CA LEU A 164 -8.11 -10.68 -6.86
C LEU A 164 -9.62 -10.44 -6.79
N VAL A 165 -10.02 -9.18 -6.72
CA VAL A 165 -11.41 -8.74 -6.84
C VAL A 165 -11.53 -7.86 -8.08
N ARG A 166 -12.53 -8.10 -8.91
CA ARG A 166 -12.89 -7.26 -10.06
C ARG A 166 -14.05 -6.36 -9.69
N TYR A 167 -13.99 -5.11 -10.09
CA TYR A 167 -15.04 -4.13 -9.82
C TYR A 167 -16.30 -4.40 -10.68
N GLU A 168 -16.12 -4.85 -11.91
CA GLU A 168 -17.18 -5.22 -12.87
C GLU A 168 -17.75 -6.62 -12.60
#